data_3e0e38f8e5268169298093d2e8c3215d
#
_entry.id   3e0e38f8e5268169298093d2e8c3215d
#
_cell.length_a   1.000
_cell.length_b   1.000
_cell.length_c   1.000
_cell.angle_alpha   90.00
_cell.angle_beta   90.00
_cell.angle_gamma   90.00
#
_symmetry.space_group_name_H-M   'P 1'
#
loop_
_entity.id
_entity.type
_entity.pdbx_description
1 polymer ?
#
loop_
_entity_poly.entity_id
_entity_poly.type
_entity_poly.pdbx_seq_one_letter_code
_entity_poly.pdbx_strand_id
1 'polypeptide(L)'
;MCIRDSYEVVRENGEDLLIGNSKDWHQPGSGYMQYDLMQKFLFKPDDRFRHLLNFQFSNTTDIPRYDRLTDMKKDKPKFAEWYYGPQFRLMTAYTMEIADWLSADKVDFTVAYQKIKESRHNRKFGEVWLGSRNENVDVVSLSSDWMKQVDNHRIHAGIDGALNFLSSTAHKTDVDTGERAALDTRYPDGQNYMHNIEAYASHQWEITPRLTLSDGIRLGFSTLYSSFETAEFFPFLSQDVKEVKQNNMTYSFSLGLNYNPTKDWKIALALSTGYRVPNIDDVGKVFDSQPGMVVVPNPDVRPEKTINADFNVTRFKNDRFLWETSVFGTYLFDAITLKPHTLNGNTEIEYDGELSEIYANHNSRRAYVVGSTTRLKARFLEMFMADASLTYTYGDIIDGEDERMPLDHISPLFGRVGMTFQSKDDKAIVEFYSLFNGRKKLDRYNLNGEDNIGYATVLSLI
;
A
#
# COMPACT_ATOMS: atom_id res chain seq x y z
N MET A 1 -27.32 3.80 -4.47
CA MET A 1 -28.09 3.25 -5.61
C MET A 1 -28.52 1.85 -5.23
N CYS A 2 -29.80 1.51 -5.41
CA CYS A 2 -30.31 0.18 -5.13
C CYS A 2 -29.93 -0.75 -6.32
N ILE A 3 -29.67 -2.05 -6.06
CA ILE A 3 -29.39 -3.03 -7.15
C ILE A 3 -30.46 -2.97 -8.24
N ARG A 4 -31.69 -2.72 -7.84
CA ARG A 4 -32.87 -2.61 -8.71
C ARG A 4 -32.81 -1.45 -9.73
N ASP A 5 -32.10 -0.38 -9.40
CA ASP A 5 -31.95 0.82 -10.22
C ASP A 5 -30.65 0.80 -11.04
N SER A 6 -29.92 -0.34 -11.06
CA SER A 6 -28.72 -0.50 -11.84
C SER A 6 -29.03 -0.72 -13.32
N TYR A 7 -28.07 -0.41 -14.17
CA TYR A 7 -28.15 -0.51 -15.63
C TYR A 7 -26.84 -1.07 -16.19
N GLU A 8 -26.90 -1.55 -17.42
CA GLU A 8 -25.74 -1.86 -18.26
C GLU A 8 -25.74 -0.92 -19.46
N VAL A 9 -24.54 -0.53 -19.90
CA VAL A 9 -24.37 0.18 -21.17
C VAL A 9 -24.07 -0.84 -22.24
N VAL A 10 -24.89 -0.87 -23.29
CA VAL A 10 -24.71 -1.73 -24.45
C VAL A 10 -24.56 -0.86 -25.67
N ARG A 11 -23.61 -1.19 -26.55
CA ARG A 11 -23.41 -0.49 -27.82
C ARG A 11 -24.12 -1.22 -28.96
N GLU A 12 -25.10 -0.58 -29.58
CA GLU A 12 -25.83 -1.11 -30.72
C GLU A 12 -25.94 -0.05 -31.84
N ASN A 13 -25.68 -0.44 -33.09
CA ASN A 13 -25.73 0.40 -34.28
C ASN A 13 -24.95 1.73 -34.17
N GLY A 14 -23.81 1.71 -33.42
CA GLY A 14 -22.97 2.90 -33.21
C GLY A 14 -23.45 3.82 -32.09
N GLU A 15 -24.49 3.44 -31.33
CA GLU A 15 -25.02 4.21 -30.21
C GLU A 15 -24.92 3.43 -28.89
N ASP A 16 -24.64 4.15 -27.78
CA ASP A 16 -24.66 3.56 -26.44
C ASP A 16 -26.08 3.66 -25.86
N LEU A 17 -26.62 2.50 -25.49
CA LEU A 17 -27.96 2.35 -24.93
C LEU A 17 -27.87 1.94 -23.46
N LEU A 18 -28.77 2.49 -22.63
CA LEU A 18 -28.93 2.10 -21.25
C LEU A 18 -29.98 1.00 -21.15
N ILE A 19 -29.56 -0.18 -20.73
CA ILE A 19 -30.45 -1.32 -20.48
C ILE A 19 -30.61 -1.48 -18.97
N GLY A 20 -31.85 -1.34 -18.48
CA GLY A 20 -32.17 -1.54 -17.08
C GLY A 20 -31.91 -2.98 -16.63
N ASN A 21 -31.39 -3.14 -15.42
CA ASN A 21 -31.14 -4.45 -14.85
C ASN A 21 -32.44 -5.22 -14.63
N SER A 22 -32.57 -6.39 -15.26
CA SER A 22 -33.72 -7.27 -15.16
C SER A 22 -33.66 -8.24 -13.99
N LYS A 23 -32.52 -8.30 -13.25
CA LYS A 23 -32.28 -9.24 -12.16
C LYS A 23 -32.06 -8.48 -10.86
N ASP A 24 -33.08 -8.43 -9.99
CA ASP A 24 -33.08 -7.67 -8.73
C ASP A 24 -31.96 -8.06 -7.76
N TRP A 25 -31.34 -9.24 -7.90
CA TRP A 25 -30.29 -9.77 -7.03
C TRP A 25 -28.91 -9.76 -7.64
N HIS A 26 -28.76 -9.31 -8.87
CA HIS A 26 -27.47 -9.26 -9.57
C HIS A 26 -27.06 -7.81 -9.85
N GLN A 27 -25.88 -7.44 -9.39
CA GLN A 27 -25.28 -6.12 -9.68
C GLN A 27 -24.42 -6.25 -10.92
N PRO A 28 -24.81 -5.66 -12.07
CA PRO A 28 -23.97 -5.65 -13.25
C PRO A 28 -22.71 -4.79 -13.04
N GLY A 29 -21.66 -5.07 -13.81
CA GLY A 29 -20.41 -4.29 -13.79
C GLY A 29 -19.61 -4.38 -12.49
N SER A 30 -19.72 -5.47 -11.72
CA SER A 30 -19.00 -5.66 -10.46
C SER A 30 -18.26 -7.00 -10.35
N GLY A 31 -18.52 -7.95 -11.25
CA GLY A 31 -17.96 -9.30 -11.18
C GLY A 31 -16.68 -9.49 -11.97
N TYR A 32 -15.74 -10.28 -11.43
CA TYR A 32 -14.55 -10.77 -12.14
C TYR A 32 -14.15 -12.15 -11.61
N MET A 33 -13.27 -12.83 -12.32
CA MET A 33 -12.66 -14.08 -11.89
C MET A 33 -11.16 -13.90 -11.71
N GLN A 34 -10.60 -14.60 -10.73
CA GLN A 34 -9.17 -14.63 -10.46
C GLN A 34 -8.70 -16.07 -10.26
N TYR A 35 -7.54 -16.38 -10.80
CA TYR A 35 -6.88 -17.68 -10.69
C TYR A 35 -5.53 -17.48 -10.04
N ASP A 36 -5.32 -18.16 -8.90
CA ASP A 36 -4.09 -18.11 -8.13
C ASP A 36 -3.49 -19.52 -8.04
N LEU A 37 -2.20 -19.62 -8.32
CA LEU A 37 -1.41 -20.84 -8.14
C LEU A 37 -0.17 -20.51 -7.33
N MET A 38 0.09 -21.29 -6.28
CA MET A 38 1.34 -21.22 -5.53
C MET A 38 1.89 -22.63 -5.35
N GLN A 39 3.18 -22.81 -5.68
CA GLN A 39 3.90 -24.06 -5.49
C GLN A 39 5.26 -23.79 -4.86
N LYS A 40 5.60 -24.57 -3.84
CA LYS A 40 6.93 -24.56 -3.20
C LYS A 40 7.55 -25.93 -3.26
N PHE A 41 8.80 -25.98 -3.65
CA PHE A 41 9.62 -27.19 -3.68
C PHE A 41 10.77 -27.01 -2.70
N LEU A 42 10.86 -27.90 -1.72
CA LEU A 42 11.92 -27.94 -0.74
C LEU A 42 12.78 -29.16 -1.00
N PHE A 43 14.08 -28.95 -1.21
CA PHE A 43 15.08 -29.99 -1.35
C PHE A 43 16.15 -29.82 -0.28
N LYS A 44 16.41 -30.87 0.49
CA LYS A 44 17.44 -30.96 1.53
C LYS A 44 18.35 -32.14 1.21
N PRO A 45 19.48 -31.90 0.54
CA PRO A 45 20.42 -32.97 0.25
C PRO A 45 21.10 -33.52 1.50
N ASP A 46 21.32 -32.65 2.50
CA ASP A 46 21.92 -32.96 3.78
C ASP A 46 21.47 -31.91 4.84
N ASP A 47 22.06 -31.96 6.04
CA ASP A 47 21.74 -31.04 7.14
C ASP A 47 22.32 -29.62 6.93
N ARG A 48 23.29 -29.48 6.03
CA ARG A 48 23.97 -28.21 5.77
C ARG A 48 23.28 -27.37 4.71
N PHE A 49 22.68 -28.00 3.70
CA PHE A 49 22.08 -27.30 2.57
C PHE A 49 20.57 -27.50 2.53
N ARG A 50 19.86 -26.39 2.27
CA ARG A 50 18.43 -26.39 2.03
C ARG A 50 18.13 -25.49 0.82
N HIS A 51 17.45 -26.03 -0.15
CA HIS A 51 17.06 -25.33 -1.37
C HIS A 51 15.54 -25.19 -1.40
N LEU A 52 15.06 -23.98 -1.57
CA LEU A 52 13.63 -23.68 -1.68
C LEU A 52 13.37 -22.96 -3.00
N LEU A 53 12.58 -23.57 -3.86
CA LEU A 53 12.02 -22.92 -5.04
C LEU A 53 10.55 -22.57 -4.74
N ASN A 54 10.20 -21.29 -4.91
CA ASN A 54 8.85 -20.77 -4.72
C ASN A 54 8.36 -20.18 -6.05
N PHE A 55 7.24 -20.71 -6.54
CA PHE A 55 6.58 -20.25 -7.74
C PHE A 55 5.19 -19.73 -7.38
N GLN A 56 4.83 -18.55 -7.88
CA GLN A 56 3.50 -17.96 -7.70
C GLN A 56 3.03 -17.39 -9.04
N PHE A 57 1.76 -17.60 -9.31
CA PHE A 57 1.08 -17.10 -10.49
C PHE A 57 -0.30 -16.59 -10.08
N SER A 58 -0.68 -15.43 -10.58
CA SER A 58 -2.03 -14.88 -10.45
C SER A 58 -2.45 -14.22 -11.75
N ASN A 59 -3.69 -14.43 -12.15
CA ASN A 59 -4.26 -13.76 -13.31
C ASN A 59 -5.75 -13.52 -13.08
N THR A 60 -6.25 -12.37 -13.56
CA THR A 60 -7.66 -12.01 -13.49
C THR A 60 -8.28 -11.91 -14.88
N THR A 61 -9.60 -11.95 -14.95
CA THR A 61 -10.36 -11.36 -16.06
C THR A 61 -10.40 -9.85 -15.90
N ASP A 62 -11.09 -9.14 -16.79
CA ASP A 62 -11.37 -7.73 -16.62
C ASP A 62 -12.10 -7.48 -15.30
N ILE A 63 -11.72 -6.40 -14.60
CA ILE A 63 -12.22 -6.00 -13.28
C ILE A 63 -12.98 -4.69 -13.45
N PRO A 64 -14.30 -4.72 -13.62
CA PRO A 64 -15.09 -3.52 -13.81
C PRO A 64 -15.00 -2.57 -12.61
N ARG A 65 -14.95 -1.28 -12.89
CA ARG A 65 -14.97 -0.20 -11.90
C ARG A 65 -16.42 0.30 -11.75
N TYR A 66 -17.20 -0.41 -10.97
CA TYR A 66 -18.60 -0.09 -10.71
C TYR A 66 -18.80 1.35 -10.20
N ASP A 67 -17.92 1.84 -9.34
CA ASP A 67 -17.91 3.21 -8.85
C ASP A 67 -17.82 4.25 -9.97
N ARG A 68 -17.07 3.97 -11.05
CA ARG A 68 -16.95 4.84 -12.22
C ARG A 68 -18.09 4.66 -13.22
N LEU A 69 -18.61 3.46 -13.34
CA LEU A 69 -19.73 3.16 -14.23
C LEU A 69 -21.05 3.78 -13.74
N THR A 70 -21.14 4.14 -12.47
CA THR A 70 -22.30 4.83 -11.87
C THR A 70 -22.13 6.34 -11.76
N ASP A 71 -20.99 6.90 -12.17
CA ASP A 71 -20.81 8.35 -12.28
C ASP A 71 -21.74 8.92 -13.35
N MET A 72 -22.57 9.91 -13.00
CA MET A 72 -23.53 10.52 -13.92
C MET A 72 -23.07 11.92 -14.35
N LYS A 73 -23.29 12.25 -15.63
CA LYS A 73 -23.10 13.59 -16.20
C LYS A 73 -24.37 13.97 -16.99
N LYS A 74 -25.14 14.95 -16.51
CA LYS A 74 -26.40 15.41 -17.16
C LYS A 74 -27.35 14.25 -17.48
N ASP A 75 -27.71 13.45 -16.48
CA ASP A 75 -28.64 12.31 -16.56
C ASP A 75 -28.20 11.14 -17.45
N LYS A 76 -26.94 11.11 -17.88
CA LYS A 76 -26.32 9.98 -18.58
C LYS A 76 -25.08 9.51 -17.82
N PRO A 77 -24.67 8.24 -17.94
CA PRO A 77 -23.39 7.79 -17.41
C PRO A 77 -22.24 8.59 -18.01
N LYS A 78 -21.22 8.88 -17.19
CA LYS A 78 -19.99 9.51 -17.66
C LYS A 78 -19.20 8.56 -18.55
N PHE A 79 -19.18 7.27 -18.19
CA PHE A 79 -18.45 6.22 -18.87
C PHE A 79 -19.41 5.11 -19.34
N ALA A 80 -19.20 4.64 -20.57
CA ALA A 80 -19.81 3.42 -21.08
C ALA A 80 -19.05 2.18 -20.63
N GLU A 81 -17.72 2.27 -20.56
CA GLU A 81 -16.82 1.21 -20.12
C GLU A 81 -15.76 1.79 -19.19
N TRP A 82 -15.48 1.10 -18.09
CA TRP A 82 -14.37 1.39 -17.21
C TRP A 82 -13.98 0.14 -16.45
N TYR A 83 -12.78 -0.40 -16.70
CA TYR A 83 -12.29 -1.61 -16.05
C TYR A 83 -10.76 -1.62 -15.96
N TYR A 84 -10.25 -2.38 -15.02
CA TYR A 84 -8.84 -2.79 -14.94
C TYR A 84 -8.68 -4.19 -15.53
N GLY A 85 -7.47 -4.53 -15.94
CA GLY A 85 -7.11 -5.89 -16.26
C GLY A 85 -7.23 -6.30 -17.71
N PRO A 86 -6.87 -7.57 -17.99
CA PRO A 86 -6.45 -8.58 -17.02
C PRO A 86 -5.22 -8.15 -16.22
N GLN A 87 -5.26 -8.34 -14.89
CA GLN A 87 -4.07 -8.20 -14.05
C GLN A 87 -3.31 -9.52 -14.02
N PHE A 88 -2.01 -9.46 -14.28
CA PHE A 88 -1.14 -10.64 -14.31
C PHE A 88 0.02 -10.46 -13.36
N ARG A 89 0.34 -11.49 -12.57
CA ARG A 89 1.53 -11.56 -11.75
C ARG A 89 2.16 -12.94 -11.82
N LEU A 90 3.45 -12.97 -12.11
CA LEU A 90 4.30 -14.16 -12.01
C LEU A 90 5.44 -13.84 -11.04
N MET A 91 5.75 -14.74 -10.10
CA MET A 91 6.92 -14.66 -9.25
C MET A 91 7.62 -16.02 -9.19
N THR A 92 8.92 -16.02 -9.35
CA THR A 92 9.78 -17.17 -9.08
C THR A 92 10.89 -16.71 -8.14
N ALA A 93 11.06 -17.41 -7.02
CA ALA A 93 12.13 -17.14 -6.06
C ALA A 93 12.84 -18.44 -5.71
N TYR A 94 14.16 -18.38 -5.70
CA TYR A 94 15.02 -19.45 -5.24
C TYR A 94 15.79 -18.97 -4.03
N THR A 95 15.72 -19.74 -2.94
CA THR A 95 16.49 -19.52 -1.72
C THR A 95 17.38 -20.72 -1.45
N MET A 96 18.65 -20.45 -1.19
CA MET A 96 19.62 -21.40 -0.70
C MET A 96 19.99 -21.04 0.72
N GLU A 97 19.68 -21.93 1.66
CA GLU A 97 20.13 -21.82 3.06
C GLU A 97 21.36 -22.71 3.26
N ILE A 98 22.37 -22.18 3.93
CA ILE A 98 23.61 -22.88 4.25
C ILE A 98 23.84 -22.77 5.75
N ALA A 99 23.91 -23.90 6.44
CA ALA A 99 24.32 -23.96 7.84
C ALA A 99 25.84 -24.00 7.96
N ASP A 100 26.35 -23.38 9.03
CA ASP A 100 27.77 -23.38 9.39
C ASP A 100 28.71 -22.99 8.24
N TRP A 101 28.44 -21.83 7.62
CA TRP A 101 29.25 -21.33 6.52
C TRP A 101 30.04 -20.09 6.91
N LEU A 102 31.36 -20.12 6.65
CA LEU A 102 32.32 -19.13 7.13
C LEU A 102 32.25 -18.97 8.66
N SER A 103 31.93 -17.80 9.17
CA SER A 103 31.77 -17.57 10.60
C SER A 103 30.30 -17.49 11.04
N ALA A 104 29.36 -17.67 10.12
CA ALA A 104 27.93 -17.62 10.41
C ALA A 104 27.37 -19.02 10.72
N ASP A 105 26.38 -19.09 11.60
CA ASP A 105 25.66 -20.33 11.88
C ASP A 105 24.63 -20.63 10.78
N LYS A 106 24.12 -19.59 10.13
CA LYS A 106 23.19 -19.69 9.00
C LYS A 106 23.41 -18.55 8.02
N VAL A 107 23.38 -18.90 6.74
CA VAL A 107 23.37 -17.93 5.63
C VAL A 107 22.28 -18.29 4.66
N ASP A 108 21.48 -17.31 4.28
CA ASP A 108 20.44 -17.41 3.27
C ASP A 108 20.81 -16.54 2.07
N PHE A 109 20.76 -17.11 0.86
CA PHE A 109 20.86 -16.39 -0.41
C PHE A 109 19.55 -16.54 -1.16
N THR A 110 18.95 -15.44 -1.53
CA THR A 110 17.72 -15.45 -2.33
C THR A 110 17.91 -14.66 -3.62
N VAL A 111 17.46 -15.23 -4.72
CA VAL A 111 17.25 -14.55 -5.99
C VAL A 111 15.80 -14.70 -6.39
N ALA A 112 15.16 -13.61 -6.80
CA ALA A 112 13.79 -13.66 -7.26
C ALA A 112 13.58 -12.80 -8.50
N TYR A 113 12.64 -13.24 -9.34
CA TYR A 113 12.12 -12.50 -10.48
C TYR A 113 10.61 -12.37 -10.35
N GLN A 114 10.08 -11.17 -10.62
CA GLN A 114 8.65 -10.92 -10.69
C GLN A 114 8.32 -10.19 -12.00
N LYS A 115 7.24 -10.63 -12.63
CA LYS A 115 6.57 -9.94 -13.74
C LYS A 115 5.18 -9.53 -13.29
N ILE A 116 4.87 -8.24 -13.43
CA ILE A 116 3.56 -7.69 -13.10
C ILE A 116 3.06 -6.96 -14.33
N LYS A 117 1.81 -7.19 -14.70
CA LYS A 117 1.12 -6.44 -15.75
C LYS A 117 -0.19 -5.92 -15.19
N GLU A 118 -0.40 -4.63 -15.38
CA GLU A 118 -1.66 -3.95 -15.07
C GLU A 118 -2.13 -3.22 -16.31
N SER A 119 -3.44 -3.05 -16.44
CA SER A 119 -4.02 -2.23 -17.51
C SER A 119 -5.26 -1.51 -17.02
N ARG A 120 -5.55 -0.39 -17.68
CA ARG A 120 -6.74 0.44 -17.43
C ARG A 120 -7.39 0.78 -18.75
N HIS A 121 -8.69 0.57 -18.78
CA HIS A 121 -9.49 0.75 -19.99
C HIS A 121 -10.68 1.62 -19.65
N ASN A 122 -10.91 2.65 -20.45
CA ASN A 122 -12.10 3.48 -20.29
C ASN A 122 -12.60 4.03 -21.63
N ARG A 123 -13.93 4.12 -21.76
CA ARG A 123 -14.63 4.76 -22.86
C ARG A 123 -15.76 5.63 -22.32
N LYS A 124 -15.77 6.90 -22.69
CA LYS A 124 -16.86 7.81 -22.32
C LYS A 124 -18.15 7.38 -23.01
N PHE A 125 -19.29 7.65 -22.38
CA PHE A 125 -20.61 7.36 -22.96
C PHE A 125 -20.86 8.18 -24.21
N GLY A 126 -21.28 7.52 -25.28
CA GLY A 126 -21.53 8.11 -26.60
C GLY A 126 -20.27 8.31 -27.45
N GLU A 127 -19.08 7.97 -26.94
CA GLU A 127 -17.83 8.04 -27.71
C GLU A 127 -17.42 6.67 -28.26
N VAL A 128 -16.69 6.65 -29.37
CA VAL A 128 -16.21 5.40 -30.00
C VAL A 128 -14.86 4.96 -29.48
N TRP A 129 -14.07 5.85 -28.86
CA TRP A 129 -12.69 5.58 -28.49
C TRP A 129 -12.56 4.93 -27.11
N LEU A 130 -12.16 3.67 -27.09
CA LEU A 130 -11.73 2.95 -25.88
C LEU A 130 -10.24 3.19 -25.66
N GLY A 131 -9.90 3.98 -24.66
CA GLY A 131 -8.53 4.20 -24.20
C GLY A 131 -8.01 3.01 -23.41
N SER A 132 -6.81 2.54 -23.73
CA SER A 132 -6.13 1.42 -23.09
C SER A 132 -4.72 1.86 -22.67
N ARG A 133 -4.44 1.86 -21.35
CA ARG A 133 -3.13 2.14 -20.77
C ARG A 133 -2.61 0.87 -20.09
N ASN A 134 -1.38 0.49 -20.42
CA ASN A 134 -0.79 -0.78 -20.00
C ASN A 134 0.56 -0.53 -19.32
N GLU A 135 0.71 -1.01 -18.11
CA GLU A 135 1.92 -0.95 -17.31
C GLU A 135 2.50 -2.36 -17.14
N ASN A 136 3.78 -2.51 -17.47
CA ASN A 136 4.53 -3.74 -17.28
C ASN A 136 5.71 -3.46 -16.34
N VAL A 137 5.81 -4.21 -15.26
CA VAL A 137 6.90 -4.10 -14.30
C VAL A 137 7.64 -5.42 -14.23
N ASP A 138 8.95 -5.34 -14.43
CA ASP A 138 9.90 -6.44 -14.21
C ASP A 138 10.74 -6.13 -12.98
N VAL A 139 10.82 -7.06 -12.03
CA VAL A 139 11.60 -6.92 -10.80
C VAL A 139 12.56 -8.08 -10.66
N VAL A 140 13.85 -7.77 -10.53
CA VAL A 140 14.88 -8.73 -10.11
C VAL A 140 15.34 -8.34 -8.72
N SER A 141 15.29 -9.26 -7.76
CA SER A 141 15.76 -9.03 -6.41
C SER A 141 16.79 -10.06 -5.97
N LEU A 142 17.74 -9.61 -5.17
CA LEU A 142 18.81 -10.39 -4.57
C LEU A 142 18.87 -10.05 -3.10
N SER A 143 18.98 -11.07 -2.24
CA SER A 143 19.29 -10.87 -0.81
C SER A 143 20.31 -11.87 -0.31
N SER A 144 21.06 -11.44 0.69
CA SER A 144 21.97 -12.30 1.45
C SER A 144 21.84 -11.96 2.92
N ASP A 145 21.39 -12.92 3.73
CA ASP A 145 21.14 -12.80 5.16
C ASP A 145 22.07 -13.71 5.93
N TRP A 146 22.76 -13.18 6.93
CA TRP A 146 23.76 -13.85 7.74
C TRP A 146 23.35 -13.79 9.18
N MET A 147 23.34 -14.92 9.88
CA MET A 147 23.00 -15.03 11.29
C MET A 147 24.12 -15.70 12.07
N LYS A 148 24.48 -15.11 13.20
CA LYS A 148 25.45 -15.65 14.16
C LYS A 148 24.94 -15.55 15.58
N GLN A 149 24.98 -16.65 16.31
CA GLN A 149 24.76 -16.69 17.74
C GLN A 149 26.12 -16.82 18.45
N VAL A 150 26.41 -15.90 19.37
CA VAL A 150 27.60 -15.96 20.23
C VAL A 150 27.15 -15.72 21.64
N ASP A 151 27.18 -16.75 22.47
CA ASP A 151 26.70 -16.73 23.87
C ASP A 151 25.25 -16.16 23.92
N ASN A 152 25.11 -15.03 24.60
CA ASN A 152 23.81 -14.31 24.74
C ASN A 152 23.60 -13.20 23.70
N HIS A 153 24.40 -13.19 22.64
CA HIS A 153 24.29 -12.25 21.53
C HIS A 153 23.84 -12.96 20.23
N ARG A 154 22.82 -12.43 19.57
CA ARG A 154 22.42 -12.84 18.23
C ARG A 154 22.63 -11.69 17.27
N ILE A 155 23.40 -11.92 16.24
CA ILE A 155 23.77 -10.93 15.23
C ILE A 155 23.17 -11.37 13.90
N HIS A 156 22.49 -10.47 13.23
CA HIS A 156 22.06 -10.61 11.84
C HIS A 156 22.70 -9.48 11.02
N ALA A 157 23.17 -9.81 9.84
CA ALA A 157 23.65 -8.83 8.87
C ALA A 157 23.21 -9.26 7.47
N GLY A 158 23.05 -8.35 6.56
CA GLY A 158 22.65 -8.70 5.22
C GLY A 158 22.76 -7.56 4.23
N ILE A 159 22.54 -7.94 2.96
CA ILE A 159 22.46 -7.03 1.82
C ILE A 159 21.21 -7.40 1.05
N ASP A 160 20.41 -6.40 0.71
CA ASP A 160 19.24 -6.51 -0.17
C ASP A 160 19.44 -5.65 -1.40
N GLY A 161 18.99 -6.13 -2.55
CA GLY A 161 18.96 -5.36 -3.79
C GLY A 161 17.71 -5.65 -4.60
N ALA A 162 17.15 -4.63 -5.23
CA ALA A 162 16.02 -4.74 -6.14
C ALA A 162 16.23 -3.84 -7.36
N LEU A 163 16.11 -4.43 -8.55
CA LEU A 163 16.15 -3.76 -9.85
C LEU A 163 14.73 -3.79 -10.41
N ASN A 164 14.09 -2.62 -10.48
CA ASN A 164 12.74 -2.46 -10.99
C ASN A 164 12.78 -1.74 -12.33
N PHE A 165 12.08 -2.26 -13.32
CA PHE A 165 11.92 -1.70 -14.65
C PHE A 165 10.43 -1.57 -14.96
N LEU A 166 10.00 -0.38 -15.38
CA LEU A 166 8.63 -0.09 -15.76
C LEU A 166 8.56 0.30 -17.23
N SER A 167 7.66 -0.34 -17.97
CA SER A 167 7.25 0.09 -19.31
C SER A 167 5.79 0.50 -19.29
N SER A 168 5.50 1.72 -19.73
CA SER A 168 4.14 2.26 -19.85
C SER A 168 3.82 2.51 -21.32
N THR A 169 2.71 1.95 -21.78
CA THR A 169 2.25 2.09 -23.17
C THR A 169 0.77 2.40 -23.21
N ALA A 170 0.33 3.15 -24.21
CA ALA A 170 -1.08 3.47 -24.37
C ALA A 170 -1.50 3.55 -25.83
N HIS A 171 -2.76 3.24 -26.08
CA HIS A 171 -3.42 3.45 -27.36
C HIS A 171 -4.93 3.58 -27.13
N LYS A 172 -5.63 4.19 -28.07
CA LYS A 172 -7.08 4.16 -28.13
C LYS A 172 -7.53 3.36 -29.35
N THR A 173 -8.62 2.62 -29.18
CA THR A 173 -9.21 1.79 -30.24
C THR A 173 -10.64 2.26 -30.48
N ASP A 174 -10.98 2.54 -31.73
CA ASP A 174 -12.36 2.76 -32.15
C ASP A 174 -13.11 1.42 -32.04
N VAL A 175 -14.13 1.36 -31.20
CA VAL A 175 -14.86 0.10 -30.93
C VAL A 175 -15.76 -0.35 -32.09
N ASP A 176 -16.08 0.54 -33.05
CA ASP A 176 -16.91 0.22 -34.21
C ASP A 176 -16.06 -0.24 -35.39
N THR A 177 -14.88 0.35 -35.61
CA THR A 177 -14.02 0.09 -36.76
C THR A 177 -12.79 -0.76 -36.46
N GLY A 178 -12.34 -0.80 -35.19
CA GLY A 178 -11.11 -1.41 -34.77
C GLY A 178 -9.86 -0.59 -35.08
N GLU A 179 -9.99 0.63 -35.60
CA GLU A 179 -8.89 1.55 -35.86
C GLU A 179 -8.18 1.91 -34.57
N ARG A 180 -6.84 2.00 -34.61
CA ARG A 180 -6.01 2.36 -33.47
C ARG A 180 -5.32 3.70 -33.67
N ALA A 181 -5.29 4.50 -32.60
CA ALA A 181 -4.58 5.77 -32.57
C ALA A 181 -3.74 5.87 -31.27
N ALA A 182 -2.79 6.78 -31.27
CA ALA A 182 -1.97 7.06 -30.11
C ALA A 182 -2.80 7.66 -28.94
N LEU A 183 -2.34 7.42 -27.72
CA LEU A 183 -2.94 7.92 -26.49
C LEU A 183 -1.80 8.24 -25.51
N ASP A 184 -1.99 9.22 -24.64
CA ASP A 184 -1.08 9.54 -23.55
C ASP A 184 -0.94 8.36 -22.57
N THR A 185 0.28 8.10 -22.12
CA THR A 185 0.57 7.06 -21.14
C THR A 185 0.35 7.55 -19.72
N ARG A 186 0.13 6.64 -18.78
CA ARG A 186 0.00 6.97 -17.35
C ARG A 186 1.32 7.38 -16.70
N TYR A 187 2.40 6.67 -17.03
CA TYR A 187 3.78 6.98 -16.65
C TYR A 187 4.57 7.40 -17.88
N PRO A 188 5.74 8.00 -17.72
CA PRO A 188 6.56 8.34 -18.87
C PRO A 188 6.76 7.15 -19.81
N ASP A 189 6.64 7.40 -21.11
CA ASP A 189 6.64 6.38 -22.18
C ASP A 189 8.05 5.96 -22.66
N GLY A 190 9.08 6.57 -22.10
CA GLY A 190 10.47 6.21 -22.33
C GLY A 190 11.01 5.19 -21.33
N GLN A 191 12.25 5.37 -20.94
CA GLN A 191 12.91 4.50 -19.97
C GLN A 191 12.48 4.85 -18.56
N ASN A 192 12.07 3.84 -17.79
CA ASN A 192 11.73 4.01 -16.38
C ASN A 192 12.34 2.88 -15.57
N TYR A 193 13.17 3.22 -14.59
CA TYR A 193 13.67 2.26 -13.64
C TYR A 193 13.88 2.88 -12.26
N MET A 194 13.80 2.02 -11.24
CA MET A 194 14.14 2.34 -9.87
C MET A 194 14.92 1.18 -9.27
N HIS A 195 16.15 1.44 -8.84
CA HIS A 195 17.04 0.43 -8.28
C HIS A 195 17.38 0.80 -6.84
N ASN A 196 17.34 -0.20 -5.97
CA ASN A 196 17.67 -0.05 -4.56
C ASN A 196 18.74 -1.08 -4.18
N ILE A 197 19.70 -0.67 -3.39
CA ILE A 197 20.64 -1.54 -2.71
C ILE A 197 20.75 -1.09 -1.26
N GLU A 198 20.69 -2.04 -0.33
CA GLU A 198 20.68 -1.77 1.09
C GLU A 198 21.53 -2.78 1.83
N ALA A 199 22.27 -2.31 2.84
CA ALA A 199 22.98 -3.17 3.78
C ALA A 199 22.44 -2.91 5.19
N TYR A 200 22.32 -3.96 5.99
CA TYR A 200 21.85 -3.86 7.36
C TYR A 200 22.63 -4.74 8.31
N ALA A 201 22.62 -4.32 9.57
CA ALA A 201 23.02 -5.13 10.68
C ALA A 201 22.03 -4.93 11.84
N SER A 202 21.70 -6.01 12.52
CA SER A 202 20.92 -5.99 13.75
C SER A 202 21.53 -6.91 14.79
N HIS A 203 21.35 -6.53 16.03
CA HIS A 203 21.91 -7.21 17.16
C HIS A 203 20.84 -7.37 18.24
N GLN A 204 20.81 -8.52 18.85
CA GLN A 204 19.99 -8.81 20.02
C GLN A 204 20.90 -9.31 21.14
N TRP A 205 20.81 -8.68 22.29
CA TRP A 205 21.58 -9.01 23.48
C TRP A 205 20.66 -9.38 24.63
N GLU A 206 20.76 -10.63 25.08
CA GLU A 206 20.12 -11.10 26.30
C GLU A 206 20.95 -10.70 27.52
N ILE A 207 20.82 -9.43 27.98
CA ILE A 207 21.57 -8.86 29.11
C ILE A 207 21.38 -9.71 30.37
N THR A 208 20.15 -10.15 30.60
CA THR A 208 19.75 -11.12 31.61
C THR A 208 18.64 -12.00 31.09
N PRO A 209 18.28 -13.13 31.73
CA PRO A 209 17.12 -13.94 31.33
C PRO A 209 15.77 -13.17 31.29
N ARG A 210 15.75 -11.94 31.81
CA ARG A 210 14.55 -11.08 31.89
C ARG A 210 14.65 -9.82 31.07
N LEU A 211 15.81 -9.47 30.57
CA LEU A 211 16.07 -8.20 29.88
C LEU A 211 16.81 -8.45 28.58
N THR A 212 16.19 -8.11 27.48
CA THR A 212 16.74 -8.20 26.12
C THR A 212 16.79 -6.81 25.50
N LEU A 213 17.94 -6.42 25.00
CA LEU A 213 18.16 -5.26 24.14
C LEU A 213 18.22 -5.71 22.69
N SER A 214 17.62 -4.97 21.80
CA SER A 214 17.72 -5.17 20.34
C SER A 214 18.04 -3.83 19.69
N ASP A 215 19.01 -3.82 18.80
CA ASP A 215 19.39 -2.63 18.03
C ASP A 215 19.66 -2.99 16.58
N GLY A 216 19.55 -2.01 15.68
CA GLY A 216 19.78 -2.24 14.27
C GLY A 216 20.01 -0.95 13.49
N ILE A 217 20.74 -1.10 12.42
CA ILE A 217 21.02 -0.07 11.44
C ILE A 217 20.79 -0.61 10.02
N ARG A 218 20.23 0.20 9.14
CA ARG A 218 20.14 -0.05 7.71
C ARG A 218 20.60 1.19 6.95
N LEU A 219 21.45 0.99 5.97
CA LEU A 219 21.97 1.99 5.06
C LEU A 219 21.59 1.59 3.64
N GLY A 220 21.08 2.52 2.86
CA GLY A 220 20.63 2.24 1.52
C GLY A 220 21.01 3.32 0.52
N PHE A 221 21.02 2.92 -0.75
CA PHE A 221 21.14 3.79 -1.90
C PHE A 221 20.06 3.43 -2.90
N SER A 222 19.33 4.44 -3.36
CA SER A 222 18.29 4.31 -4.38
C SER A 222 18.60 5.22 -5.54
N THR A 223 18.45 4.70 -6.76
CA THR A 223 18.48 5.50 -8.00
C THR A 223 17.16 5.34 -8.73
N LEU A 224 16.65 6.45 -9.25
CA LEU A 224 15.45 6.50 -10.07
C LEU A 224 15.78 7.25 -11.36
N TYR A 225 15.30 6.71 -12.46
CA TYR A 225 15.32 7.35 -13.77
C TYR A 225 13.96 7.19 -14.44
N SER A 226 13.47 8.25 -15.05
CA SER A 226 12.22 8.27 -15.79
C SER A 226 12.28 9.28 -16.92
N SER A 227 11.88 8.91 -18.12
CA SER A 227 11.93 9.81 -19.28
C SER A 227 10.69 9.72 -20.16
N PHE A 228 10.27 10.87 -20.72
CA PHE A 228 9.28 10.94 -21.78
C PHE A 228 10.00 10.91 -23.14
N GLU A 229 9.62 10.00 -24.02
CA GLU A 229 10.10 9.94 -25.41
C GLU A 229 9.19 10.74 -26.33
N THR A 230 7.85 10.66 -26.14
CA THR A 230 6.87 11.30 -27.00
C THR A 230 6.48 12.67 -26.44
N ALA A 231 6.91 13.71 -27.11
CA ALA A 231 6.55 15.09 -26.74
C ALA A 231 5.15 15.51 -27.18
N GLU A 232 4.48 14.70 -28.02
CA GLU A 232 3.21 15.02 -28.66
C GLU A 232 2.09 15.31 -27.67
N PHE A 233 1.96 14.50 -26.63
CA PHE A 233 0.91 14.66 -25.62
C PHE A 233 1.22 15.67 -24.53
N PHE A 234 2.52 15.99 -24.35
CA PHE A 234 2.98 16.87 -23.26
C PHE A 234 3.92 17.99 -23.80
N PRO A 235 3.42 18.82 -24.76
CA PRO A 235 4.26 19.85 -25.39
C PRO A 235 4.71 20.95 -24.41
N PHE A 236 4.03 21.08 -23.27
CA PHE A 236 4.34 22.05 -22.23
C PHE A 236 5.50 21.62 -21.30
N LEU A 237 5.92 20.35 -21.33
CA LEU A 237 7.04 19.90 -20.53
C LEU A 237 8.37 20.44 -21.08
N SER A 238 9.11 21.16 -20.26
CA SER A 238 10.48 21.57 -20.57
C SER A 238 11.43 20.37 -20.56
N GLN A 239 12.62 20.52 -21.15
CA GLN A 239 13.60 19.44 -21.20
C GLN A 239 13.99 18.93 -19.79
N ASP A 240 14.02 19.84 -18.81
CA ASP A 240 14.42 19.50 -17.42
C ASP A 240 13.41 18.61 -16.69
N VAL A 241 12.15 18.61 -17.11
CA VAL A 241 11.10 17.76 -16.50
C VAL A 241 10.72 16.55 -17.37
N LYS A 242 11.18 16.52 -18.64
CA LYS A 242 11.04 15.32 -19.50
C LYS A 242 11.94 14.17 -19.06
N GLU A 243 12.99 14.46 -18.33
CA GLU A 243 13.93 13.48 -17.81
C GLU A 243 14.14 13.71 -16.32
N VAL A 244 13.64 12.79 -15.50
CA VAL A 244 13.79 12.82 -14.04
C VAL A 244 14.87 11.83 -13.65
N LYS A 245 15.86 12.31 -12.89
CA LYS A 245 16.93 11.48 -12.36
C LYS A 245 17.17 11.80 -10.89
N GLN A 246 17.04 10.80 -10.03
CA GLN A 246 17.25 10.95 -8.60
C GLN A 246 18.22 9.90 -8.08
N ASN A 247 19.05 10.31 -7.11
CA ASN A 247 19.92 9.43 -6.33
C ASN A 247 19.75 9.79 -4.86
N ASN A 248 19.32 8.83 -4.05
CA ASN A 248 18.99 9.04 -2.65
C ASN A 248 19.80 8.09 -1.77
N MET A 249 20.50 8.62 -0.78
CA MET A 249 21.02 7.84 0.33
C MET A 249 19.97 7.78 1.44
N THR A 250 19.76 6.61 1.99
CA THR A 250 18.78 6.34 3.04
C THR A 250 19.43 5.68 4.23
N TYR A 251 18.89 5.94 5.40
CA TYR A 251 19.34 5.30 6.63
C TYR A 251 18.16 5.14 7.59
N SER A 252 18.15 4.05 8.32
CA SER A 252 17.23 3.85 9.43
C SER A 252 17.91 3.17 10.61
N PHE A 253 17.37 3.44 11.79
CA PHE A 253 17.84 2.90 13.06
C PHE A 253 16.67 2.30 13.83
N SER A 254 16.94 1.30 14.63
CA SER A 254 15.99 0.72 15.57
C SER A 254 16.67 0.42 16.91
N LEU A 255 15.91 0.61 17.99
CA LEU A 255 16.31 0.27 19.35
C LEU A 255 15.09 -0.30 20.06
N GLY A 256 15.21 -1.49 20.60
CA GLY A 256 14.16 -2.20 21.32
C GLY A 256 14.63 -2.69 22.68
N LEU A 257 13.79 -2.57 23.68
CA LEU A 257 14.02 -3.10 25.01
C LEU A 257 12.83 -3.98 25.41
N ASN A 258 13.09 -5.24 25.73
CA ASN A 258 12.10 -6.17 26.27
C ASN A 258 12.47 -6.53 27.68
N TYR A 259 11.58 -6.27 28.64
CA TYR A 259 11.74 -6.59 30.04
C TYR A 259 10.62 -7.50 30.55
N ASN A 260 10.95 -8.67 31.03
CA ASN A 260 10.04 -9.65 31.61
C ASN A 260 10.29 -9.75 33.11
N PRO A 261 9.75 -8.81 33.93
CA PRO A 261 10.01 -8.80 35.38
C PRO A 261 9.63 -10.12 36.06
N THR A 262 8.56 -10.74 35.58
CA THR A 262 8.11 -12.08 35.95
C THR A 262 7.62 -12.82 34.71
N LYS A 263 7.34 -14.12 34.83
CA LYS A 263 6.72 -14.91 33.74
C LYS A 263 5.33 -14.38 33.30
N ASP A 264 4.69 -13.56 34.14
CA ASP A 264 3.34 -13.05 33.91
C ASP A 264 3.34 -11.64 33.29
N TRP A 265 4.47 -10.98 33.19
CA TRP A 265 4.59 -9.62 32.69
C TRP A 265 5.64 -9.50 31.59
N LYS A 266 5.25 -8.78 30.53
CA LYS A 266 6.16 -8.32 29.49
C LYS A 266 5.97 -6.82 29.30
N ILE A 267 7.07 -6.08 29.31
CA ILE A 267 7.14 -4.65 29.03
C ILE A 267 8.09 -4.49 27.86
N ALA A 268 7.67 -3.79 26.81
CA ALA A 268 8.51 -3.53 25.67
C ALA A 268 8.48 -2.04 25.31
N LEU A 269 9.64 -1.53 24.94
CA LEU A 269 9.83 -0.20 24.35
C LEU A 269 10.53 -0.38 23.01
N ALA A 270 10.06 0.29 21.98
CA ALA A 270 10.73 0.35 20.69
C ALA A 270 10.80 1.80 20.21
N LEU A 271 11.98 2.18 19.71
CA LEU A 271 12.22 3.43 19.00
C LEU A 271 12.76 3.07 17.62
N SER A 272 12.22 3.65 16.57
CA SER A 272 12.69 3.38 15.22
C SER A 272 12.55 4.61 14.33
N THR A 273 13.36 4.63 13.27
CA THR A 273 13.21 5.56 12.18
C THR A 273 12.85 4.81 10.92
N GLY A 274 12.13 5.46 10.01
CA GLY A 274 11.80 4.94 8.69
C GLY A 274 12.01 5.99 7.61
N TYR A 275 12.00 5.55 6.37
CA TYR A 275 12.03 6.44 5.21
C TYR A 275 11.19 5.86 4.07
N ARG A 276 10.73 6.74 3.19
CA ARG A 276 10.14 6.38 1.89
C ARG A 276 10.82 7.20 0.80
N VAL A 277 11.50 6.52 -0.11
CA VAL A 277 12.08 7.16 -1.30
C VAL A 277 10.96 7.45 -2.30
N PRO A 278 10.94 8.63 -2.94
CA PRO A 278 10.00 8.91 -4.02
C PRO A 278 10.09 7.87 -5.13
N ASN A 279 8.96 7.48 -5.67
CA ASN A 279 8.89 6.59 -6.83
C ASN A 279 8.48 7.36 -8.10
N ILE A 280 8.35 6.66 -9.24
CA ILE A 280 7.99 7.27 -10.51
C ILE A 280 6.61 7.95 -10.45
N ASP A 281 5.67 7.40 -9.66
CA ASP A 281 4.35 8.00 -9.45
C ASP A 281 4.43 9.34 -8.71
N ASP A 282 5.39 9.49 -7.80
CA ASP A 282 5.60 10.73 -7.06
C ASP A 282 6.23 11.84 -7.90
N VAL A 283 7.15 11.50 -8.81
CA VAL A 283 8.05 12.49 -9.44
C VAL A 283 7.91 12.63 -10.94
N GLY A 284 7.33 11.67 -11.64
CA GLY A 284 7.47 11.56 -13.10
C GLY A 284 6.16 11.53 -13.90
N LYS A 285 4.98 11.48 -13.30
CA LYS A 285 3.74 11.35 -14.07
C LYS A 285 3.11 12.70 -14.43
N VAL A 286 2.35 12.70 -15.55
CA VAL A 286 1.40 13.75 -15.89
C VAL A 286 0.01 13.13 -15.91
N PHE A 287 -0.95 13.70 -15.19
CA PHE A 287 -2.34 13.23 -15.24
C PHE A 287 -3.32 14.28 -14.69
N ASP A 288 -4.57 14.18 -15.13
CA ASP A 288 -5.69 14.92 -14.57
C ASP A 288 -6.13 14.27 -13.24
N SER A 289 -5.88 14.92 -12.15
CA SER A 289 -6.31 14.43 -10.83
C SER A 289 -7.80 14.66 -10.62
N GLN A 290 -8.27 15.84 -11.02
CA GLN A 290 -9.67 16.28 -11.00
C GLN A 290 -9.92 17.20 -12.19
N PRO A 291 -11.17 17.42 -12.62
CA PRO A 291 -11.47 18.39 -13.66
C PRO A 291 -10.87 19.76 -13.35
N GLY A 292 -10.10 20.33 -14.26
CA GLY A 292 -9.42 21.61 -14.11
C GLY A 292 -8.15 21.56 -13.25
N MET A 293 -7.60 20.37 -12.95
CA MET A 293 -6.37 20.22 -12.19
C MET A 293 -5.46 19.16 -12.83
N VAL A 294 -4.27 19.57 -13.26
CA VAL A 294 -3.25 18.69 -13.82
C VAL A 294 -2.04 18.59 -12.90
N VAL A 295 -1.59 17.37 -12.65
CA VAL A 295 -0.36 17.10 -11.90
C VAL A 295 0.78 16.96 -12.90
N VAL A 296 1.89 17.67 -12.65
CA VAL A 296 3.09 17.63 -13.49
C VAL A 296 4.28 17.05 -12.72
N PRO A 297 5.33 16.56 -13.43
CA PRO A 297 6.55 16.06 -12.80
C PRO A 297 7.23 17.10 -11.92
N ASN A 298 7.78 16.65 -10.78
CA ASN A 298 8.68 17.45 -9.95
C ASN A 298 9.89 16.60 -9.53
N PRO A 299 11.07 16.85 -10.12
CA PRO A 299 12.29 16.11 -9.80
C PRO A 299 12.89 16.44 -8.42
N ASP A 300 12.44 17.53 -7.76
CA ASP A 300 13.03 18.02 -6.50
C ASP A 300 12.44 17.34 -5.25
N VAL A 301 11.51 16.40 -5.44
CA VAL A 301 10.91 15.64 -4.33
C VAL A 301 11.95 14.76 -3.65
N ARG A 302 12.03 14.85 -2.32
CA ARG A 302 13.01 14.15 -1.47
C ARG A 302 12.35 13.02 -0.66
N PRO A 303 13.14 12.06 -0.13
CA PRO A 303 12.60 11.02 0.75
C PRO A 303 11.89 11.59 1.99
N GLU A 304 10.73 11.02 2.28
CA GLU A 304 10.04 11.20 3.56
C GLU A 304 10.75 10.43 4.66
N LYS A 305 10.66 10.91 5.89
CA LYS A 305 11.31 10.29 7.06
C LYS A 305 10.33 10.20 8.22
N THR A 306 10.43 9.13 9.00
CA THR A 306 9.63 8.96 10.21
C THR A 306 10.50 8.67 11.43
N ILE A 307 9.99 9.09 12.60
CA ILE A 307 10.44 8.63 13.91
C ILE A 307 9.23 8.02 14.59
N ASN A 308 9.40 6.79 15.10
CA ASN A 308 8.36 6.03 15.76
C ASN A 308 8.80 5.69 17.18
N ALA A 309 7.84 5.74 18.11
CA ALA A 309 8.02 5.28 19.49
C ALA A 309 6.81 4.41 19.87
N ASP A 310 7.08 3.22 20.37
CA ASP A 310 6.09 2.24 20.80
C ASP A 310 6.37 1.79 22.20
N PHE A 311 5.35 1.78 23.05
CA PHE A 311 5.40 1.24 24.39
C PHE A 311 4.30 0.19 24.54
N ASN A 312 4.69 -1.02 24.95
CA ASN A 312 3.75 -2.12 25.12
C ASN A 312 3.88 -2.72 26.52
N VAL A 313 2.75 -3.00 27.14
CA VAL A 313 2.66 -3.74 28.40
C VAL A 313 1.71 -4.91 28.19
N THR A 314 2.18 -6.10 28.52
CA THR A 314 1.37 -7.32 28.46
C THR A 314 1.40 -8.00 29.83
N ARG A 315 0.24 -8.42 30.30
CA ARG A 315 0.08 -9.23 31.49
C ARG A 315 -0.65 -10.53 31.15
N PHE A 316 -0.04 -11.63 31.52
CA PHE A 316 -0.62 -12.98 31.48
C PHE A 316 -0.96 -13.45 32.89
N LYS A 317 -1.95 -14.28 33.06
CA LYS A 317 -2.21 -14.98 34.32
C LYS A 317 -2.83 -16.35 34.05
N ASN A 318 -2.03 -17.38 34.24
CA ASN A 318 -2.45 -18.80 34.24
C ASN A 318 -3.30 -19.18 33.01
N ASP A 319 -2.93 -18.77 31.79
CA ASP A 319 -3.66 -19.00 30.53
C ASP A 319 -5.14 -18.57 30.56
N ARG A 320 -5.56 -17.92 31.64
CA ARG A 320 -6.95 -17.49 31.83
C ARG A 320 -7.17 -16.00 31.61
N PHE A 321 -6.11 -15.22 31.66
CA PHE A 321 -6.21 -13.77 31.53
C PHE A 321 -5.04 -13.23 30.71
N LEU A 322 -5.37 -12.42 29.72
CA LEU A 322 -4.45 -11.61 28.95
C LEU A 322 -4.94 -10.15 28.98
N TRP A 323 -4.07 -9.27 29.38
CA TRP A 323 -4.20 -7.84 29.16
C TRP A 323 -2.98 -7.34 28.37
N GLU A 324 -3.23 -6.65 27.29
CA GLU A 324 -2.21 -6.05 26.46
C GLU A 324 -2.61 -4.60 26.15
N THR A 325 -1.70 -3.67 26.33
CA THR A 325 -1.89 -2.28 25.93
C THR A 325 -0.63 -1.80 25.22
N SER A 326 -0.82 -1.31 24.02
CA SER A 326 0.19 -0.60 23.23
C SER A 326 -0.18 0.88 23.13
N VAL A 327 0.81 1.75 23.32
CA VAL A 327 0.76 3.17 23.03
C VAL A 327 1.82 3.45 21.98
N PHE A 328 1.46 4.16 20.93
CA PHE A 328 2.37 4.44 19.83
C PHE A 328 2.31 5.89 19.40
N GLY A 329 3.43 6.37 18.86
CA GLY A 329 3.52 7.68 18.24
C GLY A 329 4.47 7.66 17.06
N THR A 330 4.04 8.27 15.95
CA THR A 330 4.82 8.45 14.73
C THR A 330 4.85 9.92 14.39
N TYR A 331 6.02 10.44 14.07
CA TYR A 331 6.21 11.76 13.51
C TYR A 331 6.82 11.63 12.12
N LEU A 332 6.17 12.25 11.11
CA LEU A 332 6.55 12.24 9.71
C LEU A 332 7.14 13.61 9.33
N PHE A 333 8.31 13.59 8.73
CA PHE A 333 9.01 14.75 8.18
C PHE A 333 8.99 14.68 6.65
N ASP A 334 9.05 15.83 6.01
CA ASP A 334 9.15 15.96 4.55
C ASP A 334 8.03 15.20 3.81
N ALA A 335 6.80 15.18 4.37
CA ALA A 335 5.67 14.50 3.75
C ALA A 335 5.45 14.99 2.32
N ILE A 336 5.34 14.05 1.39
CA ILE A 336 5.07 14.33 -0.01
C ILE A 336 3.58 14.60 -0.17
N THR A 337 3.25 15.80 -0.59
CA THR A 337 1.85 16.23 -0.76
C THR A 337 1.69 17.04 -2.04
N LEU A 338 0.51 16.94 -2.65
CA LEU A 338 0.15 17.70 -3.83
C LEU A 338 -0.09 19.17 -3.45
N LYS A 339 0.54 20.09 -4.20
CA LYS A 339 0.40 21.56 -4.01
C LYS A 339 0.36 22.27 -5.36
N PRO A 340 -0.23 23.50 -5.40
CA PRO A 340 -0.10 24.38 -6.55
C PRO A 340 1.38 24.54 -6.94
N HIS A 341 1.63 24.48 -8.23
CA HIS A 341 2.98 24.54 -8.80
C HIS A 341 3.02 25.47 -9.99
N THR A 342 4.22 25.93 -10.33
CA THR A 342 4.46 26.80 -11.50
C THR A 342 5.35 26.08 -12.49
N LEU A 343 4.87 25.84 -13.69
CA LEU A 343 5.64 25.22 -14.77
C LEU A 343 5.93 26.25 -15.85
N ASN A 344 7.20 26.49 -16.15
CA ASN A 344 7.65 27.50 -17.15
C ASN A 344 7.09 28.91 -16.88
N GLY A 345 6.85 29.28 -15.61
CA GLY A 345 6.28 30.57 -15.22
C GLY A 345 4.75 30.65 -15.28
N ASN A 346 4.07 29.58 -15.69
CA ASN A 346 2.60 29.50 -15.74
C ASN A 346 2.07 28.70 -14.54
N THR A 347 0.91 29.13 -14.03
CA THR A 347 0.13 28.44 -12.98
C THR A 347 -1.01 27.59 -13.55
N GLU A 348 -1.29 27.75 -14.84
CA GLU A 348 -2.34 27.04 -15.58
C GLU A 348 -1.82 26.63 -16.96
N ILE A 349 -2.30 25.49 -17.48
CA ILE A 349 -2.03 24.99 -18.83
C ILE A 349 -3.30 24.42 -19.46
N GLU A 350 -3.34 24.39 -20.78
CA GLU A 350 -4.36 23.63 -21.50
C GLU A 350 -3.97 22.15 -21.54
N TYR A 351 -4.82 21.29 -20.96
CA TYR A 351 -4.64 19.85 -20.92
C TYR A 351 -5.97 19.14 -21.23
N ASP A 352 -5.96 18.18 -22.16
CA ASP A 352 -7.15 17.44 -22.66
C ASP A 352 -8.32 18.37 -23.09
N GLY A 353 -7.97 19.58 -23.62
CA GLY A 353 -8.93 20.58 -24.10
C GLY A 353 -9.59 21.40 -22.99
N GLU A 354 -9.09 21.35 -21.78
CA GLU A 354 -9.54 22.17 -20.64
C GLU A 354 -8.37 22.97 -20.04
N LEU A 355 -8.62 24.23 -19.68
CA LEU A 355 -7.65 25.03 -18.92
C LEU A 355 -7.60 24.48 -17.50
N SER A 356 -6.42 24.02 -17.08
CA SER A 356 -6.21 23.32 -15.82
C SER A 356 -5.14 23.98 -14.97
N GLU A 357 -5.40 24.11 -13.68
CA GLU A 357 -4.40 24.55 -12.68
C GLU A 357 -3.29 23.53 -12.54
N ILE A 358 -2.06 24.01 -12.43
CA ILE A 358 -0.87 23.16 -12.32
C ILE A 358 -0.59 22.80 -10.86
N TYR A 359 -0.49 21.53 -10.58
CA TYR A 359 -0.07 20.96 -9.31
C TYR A 359 1.15 20.07 -9.48
N ALA A 360 1.94 19.94 -8.40
CA ALA A 360 3.03 18.98 -8.33
C ALA A 360 3.21 18.46 -6.89
N ASN A 361 3.86 17.33 -6.75
CA ASN A 361 4.23 16.82 -5.44
C ASN A 361 5.39 17.64 -4.84
N HIS A 362 5.29 17.97 -3.56
CA HIS A 362 6.29 18.72 -2.79
C HIS A 362 6.49 18.13 -1.40
N ASN A 363 7.70 18.20 -0.86
CA ASN A 363 7.98 17.93 0.55
C ASN A 363 7.66 19.17 1.38
N SER A 364 6.45 19.31 1.81
CA SER A 364 6.02 20.57 2.40
C SER A 364 5.35 20.44 3.75
N ARG A 365 5.07 19.22 4.19
CA ARG A 365 4.27 18.99 5.39
C ARG A 365 4.99 18.10 6.39
N ARG A 366 4.60 18.27 7.64
CA ARG A 366 4.90 17.37 8.74
C ARG A 366 3.60 16.74 9.19
N ALA A 367 3.63 15.53 9.68
CA ALA A 367 2.44 14.90 10.22
C ALA A 367 2.80 14.13 11.49
N TYR A 368 1.82 13.94 12.36
CA TYR A 368 1.99 13.02 13.47
C TYR A 368 0.74 12.16 13.64
N VAL A 369 0.98 10.94 14.08
CA VAL A 369 -0.06 9.99 14.46
C VAL A 369 0.27 9.46 15.83
N VAL A 370 -0.68 9.51 16.76
CA VAL A 370 -0.55 8.93 18.09
C VAL A 370 -1.78 8.07 18.38
N GLY A 371 -1.58 7.02 19.14
CA GLY A 371 -2.72 6.17 19.45
C GLY A 371 -2.43 5.15 20.53
N SER A 372 -3.46 4.41 20.87
CA SER A 372 -3.38 3.28 21.78
C SER A 372 -4.32 2.16 21.36
N THR A 373 -3.87 0.93 21.57
CA THR A 373 -4.69 -0.26 21.42
C THR A 373 -4.64 -1.06 22.72
N THR A 374 -5.81 -1.38 23.27
CA THR A 374 -5.91 -2.25 24.44
C THR A 374 -6.68 -3.51 24.05
N ARG A 375 -6.19 -4.65 24.45
CA ARG A 375 -6.80 -5.95 24.31
C ARG A 375 -6.95 -6.63 25.67
N LEU A 376 -8.09 -7.17 25.92
CA LEU A 376 -8.41 -7.98 27.09
C LEU A 376 -8.93 -9.34 26.63
N LYS A 377 -8.50 -10.39 27.28
CA LYS A 377 -9.03 -11.75 27.09
C LYS A 377 -9.09 -12.44 28.44
N ALA A 378 -10.26 -12.97 28.79
CA ALA A 378 -10.48 -13.62 30.06
C ALA A 378 -11.30 -14.90 29.90
N ARG A 379 -10.75 -16.01 30.41
CA ARG A 379 -11.47 -17.27 30.57
C ARG A 379 -11.97 -17.35 32.01
N PHE A 380 -13.23 -17.09 32.24
CA PHE A 380 -13.79 -17.02 33.58
C PHE A 380 -14.42 -18.37 34.05
N LEU A 381 -14.78 -19.24 33.08
CA LEU A 381 -15.14 -20.65 33.29
C LEU A 381 -14.34 -21.48 32.28
N GLU A 382 -14.24 -22.81 32.51
CA GLU A 382 -13.52 -23.68 31.56
C GLU A 382 -14.10 -23.59 30.14
N MET A 383 -15.41 -23.37 30.00
CA MET A 383 -16.12 -23.31 28.74
C MET A 383 -16.36 -21.89 28.19
N PHE A 384 -16.10 -20.84 28.98
CA PHE A 384 -16.42 -19.48 28.58
C PHE A 384 -15.21 -18.57 28.56
N MET A 385 -15.05 -17.87 27.46
CA MET A 385 -14.02 -16.86 27.25
C MET A 385 -14.66 -15.57 26.78
N ALA A 386 -14.31 -14.46 27.41
CA ALA A 386 -14.62 -13.12 26.92
C ALA A 386 -13.37 -12.47 26.35
N ASP A 387 -13.53 -11.73 25.27
CA ASP A 387 -12.48 -10.87 24.69
C ASP A 387 -13.02 -9.47 24.39
N ALA A 388 -12.13 -8.49 24.50
CA ALA A 388 -12.42 -7.12 24.12
C ALA A 388 -11.19 -6.47 23.53
N SER A 389 -11.37 -5.63 22.53
CA SER A 389 -10.33 -4.76 21.99
C SER A 389 -10.87 -3.37 21.78
N LEU A 390 -10.01 -2.37 22.03
CA LEU A 390 -10.31 -0.96 21.85
C LEU A 390 -9.10 -0.28 21.21
N THR A 391 -9.31 0.45 20.12
CA THR A 391 -8.27 1.22 19.43
C THR A 391 -8.72 2.67 19.28
N TYR A 392 -7.84 3.57 19.65
CA TYR A 392 -7.97 5.01 19.42
C TYR A 392 -6.75 5.52 18.69
N THR A 393 -6.97 6.26 17.61
CA THR A 393 -5.92 6.88 16.82
C THR A 393 -6.25 8.35 16.59
N TYR A 394 -5.26 9.19 16.68
CA TYR A 394 -5.34 10.61 16.43
C TYR A 394 -4.16 11.03 15.57
N GLY A 395 -4.38 11.88 14.56
CA GLY A 395 -3.32 12.39 13.70
C GLY A 395 -3.70 13.68 13.01
N ASP A 396 -2.71 14.56 12.83
CA ASP A 396 -2.82 15.81 12.10
C ASP A 396 -1.64 16.00 11.16
N ILE A 397 -1.91 16.70 10.06
CA ILE A 397 -0.91 17.30 9.17
C ILE A 397 -0.66 18.72 9.66
N ILE A 398 0.63 19.12 9.67
CA ILE A 398 1.07 20.47 9.97
C ILE A 398 1.58 21.08 8.67
N ASP A 399 0.88 22.09 8.16
CA ASP A 399 1.25 22.84 6.96
C ASP A 399 1.76 24.23 7.35
N GLY A 400 2.89 24.66 6.77
CA GLY A 400 3.50 25.96 7.07
C GLY A 400 3.85 26.17 8.53
N GLU A 401 3.57 27.38 9.03
CA GLU A 401 3.97 27.84 10.37
C GLU A 401 3.02 27.46 11.50
N ASP A 402 1.97 26.63 11.32
CA ASP A 402 1.15 26.04 12.40
C ASP A 402 -0.30 25.73 11.97
N GLU A 403 -0.62 25.78 10.69
CA GLU A 403 -1.94 25.34 10.23
C GLU A 403 -2.07 23.82 10.38
N ARG A 404 -3.00 23.39 11.22
CA ARG A 404 -3.24 21.96 11.48
C ARG A 404 -4.48 21.51 10.73
N MET A 405 -4.33 20.42 10.00
CA MET A 405 -5.43 19.76 9.31
C MET A 405 -5.50 18.29 9.76
N PRO A 406 -6.70 17.75 9.98
CA PRO A 406 -6.83 16.32 10.27
C PRO A 406 -6.26 15.46 9.14
N LEU A 407 -5.61 14.37 9.50
CA LEU A 407 -5.22 13.34 8.54
C LEU A 407 -6.45 12.59 8.02
N ASP A 408 -6.46 12.32 6.72
CA ASP A 408 -7.43 11.42 6.11
C ASP A 408 -7.23 9.97 6.59
N HIS A 409 -8.26 9.16 6.45
CA HIS A 409 -8.26 7.72 6.77
C HIS A 409 -7.98 7.40 8.25
N ILE A 410 -7.99 8.37 9.15
CA ILE A 410 -7.95 8.12 10.59
C ILE A 410 -9.33 7.67 11.06
N SER A 411 -9.46 6.40 11.38
CA SER A 411 -10.68 5.84 11.94
C SER A 411 -10.96 6.43 13.32
N PRO A 412 -12.22 6.71 13.67
CA PRO A 412 -12.58 7.06 15.04
C PRO A 412 -12.30 5.90 15.99
N LEU A 413 -12.61 6.11 17.29
CA LEU A 413 -12.54 5.02 18.26
C LEU A 413 -13.30 3.79 17.74
N PHE A 414 -12.65 2.65 17.68
CA PHE A 414 -13.28 1.41 17.26
C PHE A 414 -12.85 0.22 18.12
N GLY A 415 -13.64 -0.83 18.10
CA GLY A 415 -13.32 -1.99 18.88
C GLY A 415 -14.24 -3.18 18.62
N ARG A 416 -13.95 -4.23 19.37
CA ARG A 416 -14.69 -5.49 19.37
C ARG A 416 -14.91 -5.93 20.80
N VAL A 417 -16.07 -6.52 21.07
CA VAL A 417 -16.35 -7.27 22.31
C VAL A 417 -16.92 -8.61 21.90
N GLY A 418 -16.37 -9.69 22.42
CA GLY A 418 -16.76 -11.05 22.07
C GLY A 418 -16.92 -11.95 23.29
N MET A 419 -17.71 -13.00 23.13
CA MET A 419 -17.87 -14.10 24.07
C MET A 419 -17.85 -15.42 23.29
N THR A 420 -16.99 -16.32 23.69
CA THR A 420 -16.87 -17.66 23.12
C THR A 420 -17.27 -18.70 24.15
N PHE A 421 -18.15 -19.59 23.75
CA PHE A 421 -18.45 -20.84 24.45
C PHE A 421 -17.73 -21.99 23.74
N GLN A 422 -17.02 -22.83 24.48
CA GLN A 422 -16.35 -24.04 23.99
C GLN A 422 -16.72 -25.22 24.85
N SER A 423 -17.27 -26.26 24.25
CA SER A 423 -17.64 -27.49 25.00
C SER A 423 -16.38 -28.17 25.55
N LYS A 424 -16.53 -28.93 26.66
CA LYS A 424 -15.38 -29.61 27.31
C LYS A 424 -14.70 -30.68 26.44
N ASP A 425 -15.43 -31.23 25.48
CA ASP A 425 -14.95 -32.24 24.52
C ASP A 425 -14.49 -31.64 23.19
N ASP A 426 -14.37 -30.31 23.11
CA ASP A 426 -13.96 -29.51 21.93
C ASP A 426 -14.79 -29.74 20.66
N LYS A 427 -15.99 -30.35 20.79
CA LYS A 427 -16.85 -30.64 19.63
C LYS A 427 -17.75 -29.49 19.23
N ALA A 428 -17.97 -28.51 20.08
CA ALA A 428 -18.77 -27.33 19.78
C ALA A 428 -18.08 -26.06 20.23
N ILE A 429 -18.00 -25.10 19.31
CA ILE A 429 -17.53 -23.74 19.58
C ILE A 429 -18.61 -22.80 19.07
N VAL A 430 -19.08 -21.90 19.92
CA VAL A 430 -20.03 -20.85 19.58
C VAL A 430 -19.44 -19.51 19.99
N GLU A 431 -19.38 -18.59 19.06
CA GLU A 431 -18.84 -17.25 19.27
C GLU A 431 -19.93 -16.21 18.97
N PHE A 432 -20.11 -15.28 19.89
CA PHE A 432 -20.89 -14.06 19.69
C PHE A 432 -19.95 -12.87 19.83
N TYR A 433 -19.99 -11.93 18.88
CA TYR A 433 -19.23 -10.72 19.01
C TYR A 433 -19.94 -9.51 18.42
N SER A 434 -19.59 -8.36 18.93
CA SER A 434 -20.02 -7.06 18.43
C SER A 434 -18.81 -6.25 17.99
N LEU A 435 -18.90 -5.66 16.82
CA LEU A 435 -17.98 -4.64 16.32
C LEU A 435 -18.62 -3.28 16.49
N PHE A 436 -17.85 -2.31 16.92
CA PHE A 436 -18.33 -0.93 17.05
C PHE A 436 -17.32 0.08 16.53
N ASN A 437 -17.87 1.14 15.96
CA ASN A 437 -17.17 2.35 15.55
C ASN A 437 -17.77 3.55 16.23
N GLY A 438 -16.92 4.43 16.76
CA GLY A 438 -17.36 5.72 17.26
C GLY A 438 -17.66 6.71 16.13
N ARG A 439 -18.37 7.77 16.45
CA ARG A 439 -18.61 8.87 15.50
C ARG A 439 -17.34 9.70 15.30
N LYS A 440 -16.99 10.01 14.05
CA LYS A 440 -15.97 11.01 13.71
C LYS A 440 -16.62 12.39 13.73
N LYS A 441 -16.07 13.34 14.49
CA LYS A 441 -16.57 14.72 14.56
C LYS A 441 -16.24 15.46 13.27
N LEU A 442 -17.07 16.45 12.86
CA LEU A 442 -16.88 17.21 11.63
C LEU A 442 -15.54 17.98 11.59
N ASP A 443 -15.10 18.49 12.73
CA ASP A 443 -13.81 19.17 12.88
C ASP A 443 -12.59 18.24 12.74
N ARG A 444 -12.83 16.94 12.61
CA ARG A 444 -11.81 15.92 12.40
C ARG A 444 -11.75 15.37 10.96
N TYR A 445 -12.50 15.97 10.03
CA TYR A 445 -12.40 15.70 8.61
C TYR A 445 -11.55 16.76 7.92
N ASN A 446 -10.66 16.33 7.04
CA ASN A 446 -10.05 17.19 6.06
C ASN A 446 -11.07 17.43 4.95
N LEU A 447 -11.66 18.64 4.88
CA LEU A 447 -12.70 18.96 3.90
C LEU A 447 -12.19 18.98 2.45
N ASN A 448 -10.88 19.08 2.27
CA ASN A 448 -10.20 19.01 0.96
C ASN A 448 -9.53 17.66 0.73
N GLY A 449 -9.77 16.68 1.60
CA GLY A 449 -9.19 15.35 1.55
C GLY A 449 -10.09 14.32 0.89
N GLU A 450 -9.72 13.05 1.05
CA GLU A 450 -10.39 11.91 0.43
C GLU A 450 -11.51 11.30 1.30
N ASP A 451 -11.59 11.66 2.58
CA ASP A 451 -12.57 11.10 3.50
C ASP A 451 -13.99 11.61 3.20
N ASN A 452 -14.91 10.71 2.94
CA ASN A 452 -16.34 11.04 2.87
C ASN A 452 -16.89 11.44 4.24
N ILE A 453 -17.52 12.61 4.34
CA ILE A 453 -18.16 13.07 5.57
C ILE A 453 -19.35 12.16 5.88
N GLY A 454 -19.36 11.51 7.03
CA GLY A 454 -20.51 10.70 7.45
C GLY A 454 -20.21 9.44 8.25
N TYR A 455 -19.04 9.31 8.87
CA TYR A 455 -18.81 8.23 9.83
C TYR A 455 -19.83 8.27 10.97
N ALA A 456 -20.89 7.49 10.84
CA ALA A 456 -21.87 7.26 11.87
C ALA A 456 -21.33 6.25 12.90
N THR A 457 -21.90 6.27 14.12
CA THR A 457 -21.70 5.18 15.06
C THR A 457 -22.33 3.92 14.47
N VAL A 458 -21.52 2.88 14.26
CA VAL A 458 -21.99 1.57 13.76
C VAL A 458 -21.78 0.56 14.86
N LEU A 459 -22.82 -0.21 15.14
CA LEU A 459 -22.79 -1.39 16.01
C LEU A 459 -23.25 -2.58 15.18
N SER A 460 -22.39 -3.54 14.94
CA SER A 460 -22.73 -4.81 14.27
C SER A 460 -22.66 -5.94 15.28
N LEU A 461 -23.74 -6.72 15.36
CA LEU A 461 -23.81 -7.99 16.10
C LEU A 461 -23.68 -9.14 15.09
N ILE A 462 -22.74 -10.04 15.31
CA ILE A 462 -22.49 -11.21 14.47
C ILE A 462 -22.41 -12.45 15.35
#